data_dea449c31eb56c7d8686c241a9c984b8
#
_entry.id   dea449c31eb56c7d8686c241a9c984b8
#
_cell.length_a   1.000
_cell.length_b   1.000
_cell.length_c   1.000
_cell.angle_alpha   90.00
_cell.angle_beta   90.00
_cell.angle_gamma   90.00
#
_symmetry.space_group_name_H-M   'P 1'
#
loop_
_entity.id
_entity.type
_entity.pdbx_description
1 polymer ?
#
loop_
_entity_poly.entity_id
_entity_poly.type
_entity_poly.pdbx_seq_one_letter_code
_entity_poly.pdbx_strand_id
1 'polypeptide(L)'
;SNLDEFFMVRVGSLFDQVLAGLGSEDKITELSPAQQLDAIFCKTADMVSRYNNAQAQVFSALDHIGVHRIKTGKLSEIRLQAFHEEFNKTIRPLVSIIIVDGKHPFPYLPNKAVFIAVRLKGKNYKKLGLILYPEXXXXXXXXXXXXXXXXLSAE
;
A
#
# COMPACT_ATOMS: atom_id res chain seq x y z
N SER A 1 -4.16 -2.18 13.50
CA SER A 1 -4.75 -1.10 14.30
C SER A 1 -6.23 -1.39 14.55
N ASN A 2 -6.84 -0.66 15.49
CA ASN A 2 -8.26 -0.81 15.78
C ASN A 2 -9.14 -0.54 14.56
N LEU A 3 -8.72 0.37 13.70
CA LEU A 3 -9.45 0.67 12.47
C LEU A 3 -9.43 -0.52 11.50
N ASP A 4 -8.29 -1.21 11.37
CA ASP A 4 -8.19 -2.41 10.51
C ASP A 4 -9.13 -3.51 11.01
N GLU A 5 -9.11 -3.75 12.32
CA GLU A 5 -10.00 -4.74 12.94
C GLU A 5 -11.46 -4.38 12.72
N PHE A 6 -11.81 -3.11 12.89
CA PHE A 6 -13.17 -2.62 12.64
C PHE A 6 -13.59 -2.93 11.19
N PHE A 7 -12.73 -2.65 10.22
CA PHE A 7 -13.06 -2.94 8.82
C PHE A 7 -13.16 -4.44 8.55
N MET A 8 -12.26 -5.25 9.12
CA MET A 8 -12.28 -6.71 8.89
C MET A 8 -13.52 -7.37 9.51
N VAL A 9 -13.91 -6.93 10.69
CA VAL A 9 -14.98 -7.61 11.45
C VAL A 9 -16.33 -6.91 11.21
N ARG A 10 -16.46 -5.64 11.61
CA ARG A 10 -17.76 -4.95 11.55
C ARG A 10 -18.18 -4.64 10.12
N VAL A 11 -17.27 -4.02 9.31
CA VAL A 11 -17.61 -3.66 7.93
C VAL A 11 -17.81 -4.92 7.09
N GLY A 12 -16.97 -5.94 7.28
CA GLY A 12 -17.14 -7.24 6.61
C GLY A 12 -18.51 -7.86 6.90
N SER A 13 -18.89 -7.89 8.18
CA SER A 13 -20.21 -8.41 8.57
C SER A 13 -21.37 -7.61 7.95
N LEU A 14 -21.25 -6.28 7.87
CA LEU A 14 -22.27 -5.45 7.24
C LEU A 14 -22.40 -5.75 5.74
N PHE A 15 -21.27 -5.98 5.06
CA PHE A 15 -21.28 -6.39 3.64
C PHE A 15 -22.01 -7.73 3.46
N ASP A 16 -21.71 -8.71 4.33
CA ASP A 16 -22.37 -10.03 4.25
C ASP A 16 -23.88 -9.91 4.45
N GLN A 17 -24.31 -9.04 5.37
CA GLN A 17 -25.73 -8.78 5.62
C GLN A 17 -26.42 -8.17 4.38
N VAL A 18 -25.76 -7.18 3.74
CA VAL A 18 -26.30 -6.56 2.53
C VAL A 18 -26.40 -7.59 1.39
N LEU A 19 -25.36 -8.42 1.22
CA LEU A 19 -25.35 -9.45 0.17
C LEU A 19 -26.43 -10.52 0.42
N ALA A 20 -26.73 -10.82 1.69
CA ALA A 20 -27.77 -11.77 2.06
C ALA A 20 -29.17 -11.16 2.01
N GLY A 21 -29.30 -9.87 1.67
CA GLY A 21 -30.60 -9.18 1.63
C GLY A 21 -31.20 -8.93 3.01
N LEU A 22 -30.38 -8.93 4.06
CA LEU A 22 -30.84 -8.68 5.43
C LEU A 22 -30.90 -7.17 5.65
N GLY A 23 -32.12 -6.65 5.70
CA GLY A 23 -32.38 -5.21 5.81
C GLY A 23 -32.79 -4.74 7.21
N SER A 24 -32.74 -5.63 8.21
CA SER A 24 -33.17 -5.25 9.57
C SER A 24 -32.30 -4.16 10.16
N GLU A 25 -32.94 -3.15 10.72
CA GLU A 25 -32.27 -2.03 11.35
C GLU A 25 -31.58 -2.45 12.64
N ASP A 26 -30.43 -1.87 12.87
CA ASP A 26 -29.67 -2.06 14.12
C ASP A 26 -30.41 -1.34 15.25
N LYS A 27 -30.55 -1.99 16.38
CA LYS A 27 -31.33 -1.49 17.54
C LYS A 27 -30.77 -0.22 18.17
N ILE A 28 -29.48 0.06 17.96
CA ILE A 28 -28.79 1.22 18.57
C ILE A 28 -28.76 2.40 17.60
N THR A 29 -28.38 2.11 16.36
CA THR A 29 -28.18 3.18 15.35
C THR A 29 -29.46 3.48 14.57
N GLU A 30 -30.44 2.58 14.59
CA GLU A 30 -31.67 2.64 13.81
C GLU A 30 -31.39 2.72 12.29
N LEU A 31 -30.21 2.22 11.87
CA LEU A 31 -29.79 2.23 10.46
C LEU A 31 -29.75 0.79 9.91
N SER A 32 -30.18 0.65 8.66
CA SER A 32 -29.99 -0.62 7.96
C SER A 32 -28.49 -0.87 7.69
N PRO A 33 -28.08 -2.12 7.39
CA PRO A 33 -26.68 -2.41 7.06
C PRO A 33 -26.11 -1.54 5.92
N ALA A 34 -26.91 -1.29 4.89
CA ALA A 34 -26.48 -0.44 3.76
C ALA A 34 -26.25 1.02 4.22
N GLN A 35 -27.17 1.55 5.01
CA GLN A 35 -27.03 2.91 5.55
C GLN A 35 -25.81 3.05 6.47
N GLN A 36 -25.55 2.01 7.28
CA GLN A 36 -24.34 1.98 8.12
C GLN A 36 -23.08 2.00 7.26
N LEU A 37 -23.02 1.21 6.18
CA LEU A 37 -21.87 1.20 5.25
C LEU A 37 -21.67 2.59 4.63
N ASP A 38 -22.74 3.23 4.16
CA ASP A 38 -22.65 4.58 3.55
C ASP A 38 -22.08 5.59 4.57
N ALA A 39 -22.58 5.56 5.81
CA ALA A 39 -22.09 6.45 6.87
C ALA A 39 -20.62 6.19 7.18
N ILE A 40 -20.21 4.93 7.26
CA ILE A 40 -18.82 4.54 7.51
C ILE A 40 -17.91 5.03 6.37
N PHE A 41 -18.30 4.80 5.11
CA PHE A 41 -17.48 5.22 3.98
C PHE A 41 -17.39 6.75 3.86
N CYS A 42 -18.47 7.46 4.14
CA CYS A 42 -18.46 8.92 4.18
C CYS A 42 -17.46 9.42 5.24
N LYS A 43 -17.53 8.86 6.44
CA LYS A 43 -16.62 9.22 7.55
C LYS A 43 -15.16 8.86 7.24
N THR A 44 -14.95 7.70 6.60
CA THR A 44 -13.61 7.25 6.21
C THR A 44 -13.01 8.18 5.15
N ALA A 45 -13.81 8.62 4.18
CA ALA A 45 -13.35 9.56 3.15
C ALA A 45 -12.88 10.89 3.77
N ASP A 46 -13.62 11.40 4.76
CA ASP A 46 -13.19 12.59 5.51
C ASP A 46 -11.87 12.35 6.25
N MET A 47 -11.76 11.20 6.93
CA MET A 47 -10.52 10.84 7.63
C MET A 47 -9.32 10.76 6.67
N VAL A 48 -9.50 10.15 5.49
CA VAL A 48 -8.44 10.03 4.47
C VAL A 48 -8.04 11.43 3.98
N SER A 49 -9.00 12.30 3.74
CA SER A 49 -8.73 13.68 3.32
C SER A 49 -7.87 14.42 4.36
N ARG A 50 -8.27 14.32 5.63
CA ARG A 50 -7.51 14.93 6.74
C ARG A 50 -6.10 14.33 6.88
N TYR A 51 -5.99 13.01 6.73
CA TYR A 51 -4.69 12.32 6.74
C TYR A 51 -3.78 12.85 5.64
N ASN A 52 -4.30 12.96 4.41
CA ASN A 52 -3.53 13.45 3.27
C ASN A 52 -3.05 14.88 3.48
N ASN A 53 -3.90 15.73 4.04
CA ASN A 53 -3.56 17.12 4.36
C ASN A 53 -2.45 17.18 5.43
N ALA A 54 -2.57 16.40 6.49
CA ALA A 54 -1.55 16.32 7.54
C ALA A 54 -0.21 15.80 6.97
N GLN A 55 -0.28 14.77 6.12
CA GLN A 55 0.92 14.25 5.45
C GLN A 55 1.60 15.31 4.59
N ALA A 56 0.82 16.09 3.83
CA ALA A 56 1.36 17.17 3.00
C ALA A 56 2.07 18.22 3.85
N GLN A 57 1.48 18.59 5.00
CA GLN A 57 2.10 19.54 5.93
C GLN A 57 3.43 19.01 6.49
N VAL A 58 3.46 17.73 6.87
CA VAL A 58 4.70 17.09 7.36
C VAL A 58 5.78 17.11 6.28
N PHE A 59 5.45 16.73 5.03
CA PHE A 59 6.44 16.76 3.95
C PHE A 59 6.91 18.18 3.66
N SER A 60 6.03 19.17 3.72
CA SER A 60 6.42 20.57 3.56
C SER A 60 7.41 20.99 4.66
N ALA A 61 7.12 20.61 5.91
CA ALA A 61 8.03 20.92 7.02
C ALA A 61 9.39 20.23 6.88
N LEU A 62 9.39 18.98 6.38
CA LEU A 62 10.64 18.25 6.11
C LEU A 62 11.44 18.92 4.99
N ASP A 63 10.77 19.43 3.95
CA ASP A 63 11.45 20.16 2.87
C ASP A 63 12.19 21.39 3.43
N HIS A 64 11.62 22.10 4.42
CA HIS A 64 12.25 23.29 5.02
C HIS A 64 13.54 22.95 5.79
N ILE A 65 13.68 21.71 6.27
CA ILE A 65 14.91 21.29 6.97
C ILE A 65 15.83 20.44 6.08
N GLY A 66 15.61 20.49 4.75
CA GLY A 66 16.48 19.84 3.76
C GLY A 66 16.20 18.37 3.52
N VAL A 67 15.09 17.81 4.03
CA VAL A 67 14.71 16.43 3.80
C VAL A 67 13.66 16.38 2.69
N HIS A 68 14.07 15.98 1.48
CA HIS A 68 13.22 16.04 0.29
C HIS A 68 12.81 14.67 -0.19
N ARG A 69 11.53 14.55 -0.58
CA ARG A 69 11.03 13.36 -1.26
C ARG A 69 11.22 13.54 -2.77
N ILE A 70 12.14 12.79 -3.34
CA ILE A 70 12.51 12.91 -4.75
C ILE A 70 11.87 11.79 -5.55
N LYS A 71 11.28 12.14 -6.70
CA LYS A 71 10.79 11.18 -7.69
C LYS A 71 11.97 10.68 -8.52
N THR A 72 12.06 9.36 -8.74
CA THR A 72 13.17 8.74 -9.48
C THR A 72 13.38 9.37 -10.87
N GLY A 73 12.31 9.75 -11.55
CA GLY A 73 12.42 10.42 -12.86
C GLY A 73 13.04 11.81 -12.84
N LYS A 74 13.34 12.37 -11.65
CA LYS A 74 14.03 13.66 -11.49
C LYS A 74 15.47 13.51 -11.02
N LEU A 75 15.97 12.27 -10.91
CA LEU A 75 17.35 12.02 -10.48
C LEU A 75 18.30 12.12 -11.67
N SER A 76 19.51 12.61 -11.40
CA SER A 76 20.59 12.53 -12.38
C SER A 76 20.97 11.06 -12.60
N GLU A 77 21.60 10.76 -13.74
CA GLU A 77 22.02 9.39 -14.07
C GLU A 77 22.94 8.80 -13.00
N ILE A 78 23.87 9.59 -12.48
CA ILE A 78 24.81 9.15 -11.42
C ILE A 78 24.03 8.71 -10.17
N ARG A 79 23.07 9.53 -9.74
CA ARG A 79 22.25 9.20 -8.56
C ARG A 79 21.35 8.01 -8.83
N LEU A 80 20.79 7.91 -10.03
CA LEU A 80 19.95 6.79 -10.40
C LEU A 80 20.74 5.48 -10.38
N GLN A 81 21.99 5.51 -10.87
CA GLN A 81 22.88 4.34 -10.83
C GLN A 81 23.17 3.93 -9.38
N ALA A 82 23.50 4.87 -8.51
CA ALA A 82 23.74 4.58 -7.09
C ALA A 82 22.51 3.93 -6.43
N PHE A 83 21.29 4.42 -6.77
CA PHE A 83 20.05 3.82 -6.29
C PHE A 83 19.85 2.41 -6.84
N HIS A 84 20.19 2.16 -8.11
CA HIS A 84 20.11 0.82 -8.70
C HIS A 84 21.05 -0.15 -8.01
N GLU A 85 22.28 0.28 -7.73
CA GLU A 85 23.26 -0.56 -7.03
C GLU A 85 22.76 -0.92 -5.61
N GLU A 86 22.29 0.09 -4.88
CA GLU A 86 21.74 -0.14 -3.54
C GLU A 86 20.50 -1.05 -3.58
N PHE A 87 19.60 -0.81 -4.54
CA PHE A 87 18.41 -1.66 -4.73
C PHE A 87 18.82 -3.12 -4.99
N ASN A 88 19.77 -3.34 -5.90
CA ASN A 88 20.24 -4.69 -6.26
C ASN A 88 20.90 -5.40 -5.07
N LYS A 89 21.59 -4.65 -4.23
CA LYS A 89 22.30 -5.18 -3.07
C LYS A 89 21.36 -5.49 -1.90
N THR A 90 20.42 -4.61 -1.61
CA THR A 90 19.65 -4.65 -0.36
C THR A 90 18.20 -5.09 -0.54
N ILE A 91 17.54 -4.67 -1.61
CA ILE A 91 16.10 -4.88 -1.78
C ILE A 91 15.81 -6.07 -2.69
N ARG A 92 16.48 -6.14 -3.83
CA ARG A 92 16.24 -7.19 -4.81
C ARG A 92 16.33 -8.62 -4.24
N PRO A 93 17.28 -8.95 -3.35
CA PRO A 93 17.32 -10.30 -2.77
C PRO A 93 16.13 -10.64 -1.88
N LEU A 94 15.41 -9.62 -1.40
CA LEU A 94 14.22 -9.81 -0.54
C LEU A 94 12.93 -9.93 -1.36
N VAL A 95 13.00 -9.63 -2.66
CA VAL A 95 11.82 -9.62 -3.53
C VAL A 95 11.55 -11.04 -4.03
N SER A 96 10.40 -11.58 -3.65
CA SER A 96 9.91 -12.87 -4.15
C SER A 96 8.80 -12.64 -5.16
N ILE A 97 8.88 -13.32 -6.30
CA ILE A 97 7.88 -13.21 -7.36
C ILE A 97 7.10 -14.52 -7.42
N ILE A 98 5.78 -14.42 -7.26
CA ILE A 98 4.86 -15.55 -7.41
C ILE A 98 4.26 -15.48 -8.81
N ILE A 99 4.45 -16.50 -9.61
CA ILE A 99 3.86 -16.57 -10.94
C ILE A 99 2.55 -17.34 -10.85
N VAL A 100 1.47 -16.70 -11.25
CA VAL A 100 0.14 -17.32 -11.33
C VAL A 100 -0.15 -17.64 -12.78
N ASP A 101 -0.42 -18.91 -13.06
CA ASP A 101 -0.80 -19.36 -14.40
C ASP A 101 -1.74 -20.57 -14.29
N GLY A 102 -2.06 -21.18 -15.43
CA GLY A 102 -3.01 -22.32 -15.47
C GLY A 102 -2.54 -23.57 -14.71
N LYS A 103 -1.26 -23.66 -14.36
CA LYS A 103 -0.70 -24.80 -13.61
C LYS A 103 -0.51 -24.50 -12.13
N HIS A 104 -0.44 -23.22 -11.78
CA HIS A 104 -0.19 -22.78 -10.41
C HIS A 104 -1.43 -22.01 -9.92
N PRO A 105 -2.16 -22.54 -8.94
CA PRO A 105 -3.37 -21.88 -8.44
C PRO A 105 -3.03 -20.51 -7.81
N PHE A 106 -4.04 -19.67 -7.72
CA PHE A 106 -3.87 -18.36 -7.12
C PHE A 106 -3.40 -18.54 -5.66
N PRO A 107 -2.30 -17.89 -5.27
CA PRO A 107 -1.74 -18.11 -3.94
C PRO A 107 -2.61 -17.47 -2.85
N TYR A 108 -2.51 -18.01 -1.64
CA TYR A 108 -3.06 -17.35 -0.47
C TYR A 108 -2.28 -16.05 -0.23
N LEU A 109 -2.99 -14.94 -0.25
CA LEU A 109 -2.39 -13.63 -0.02
C LEU A 109 -2.62 -13.21 1.44
N PRO A 110 -1.56 -12.86 2.17
CA PRO A 110 -1.74 -12.36 3.55
C PRO A 110 -2.62 -11.13 3.58
N ASN A 111 -3.47 -11.03 4.58
CA ASN A 111 -4.31 -9.86 4.79
C ASN A 111 -3.44 -8.63 5.07
N LYS A 112 -3.86 -7.48 4.58
CA LYS A 112 -3.19 -6.17 4.72
C LYS A 112 -1.83 -6.09 3.99
N ALA A 113 -1.40 -7.13 3.29
CA ALA A 113 -0.17 -7.09 2.51
C ALA A 113 -0.36 -6.30 1.21
N VAL A 114 0.65 -5.52 0.85
CA VAL A 114 0.66 -4.78 -0.42
C VAL A 114 1.37 -5.62 -1.47
N PHE A 115 0.74 -5.77 -2.62
CA PHE A 115 1.29 -6.53 -3.75
C PHE A 115 1.40 -5.64 -4.98
N ILE A 116 2.46 -5.86 -5.72
CA ILE A 116 2.60 -5.28 -7.06
C ILE A 116 2.18 -6.38 -8.05
N ALA A 117 1.11 -6.15 -8.78
CA ALA A 117 0.63 -7.09 -9.80
C ALA A 117 1.22 -6.70 -11.15
N VAL A 118 1.92 -7.64 -11.78
CA VAL A 118 2.60 -7.43 -13.06
C VAL A 118 2.03 -8.39 -14.09
N ARG A 119 1.49 -7.87 -15.17
CA ARG A 119 1.02 -8.70 -16.27
C ARG A 119 2.19 -9.03 -17.20
N LEU A 120 2.58 -10.29 -17.20
CA LEU A 120 3.66 -10.80 -18.04
C LEU A 120 3.06 -11.30 -19.37
N LYS A 121 3.62 -10.82 -20.47
CA LYS A 121 3.15 -11.17 -21.81
C LYS A 121 4.35 -11.61 -22.66
N GLY A 122 4.28 -12.81 -23.19
CA GLY A 122 5.23 -13.34 -24.16
C GLY A 122 4.52 -13.71 -25.46
N LYS A 123 5.25 -14.27 -26.40
CA LYS A 123 4.68 -14.65 -27.71
C LYS A 123 3.46 -15.56 -27.55
N ASN A 124 3.53 -16.57 -26.67
CA ASN A 124 2.50 -17.59 -26.54
C ASN A 124 1.95 -17.72 -25.12
N TYR A 125 2.13 -16.71 -24.26
CA TYR A 125 1.60 -16.80 -22.90
C TYR A 125 1.22 -15.42 -22.35
N LYS A 126 0.27 -15.45 -21.44
CA LYS A 126 -0.08 -14.34 -20.55
C LYS A 126 -0.08 -14.90 -19.14
N LYS A 127 0.70 -14.31 -18.25
CA LYS A 127 0.77 -14.74 -16.86
C LYS A 127 0.66 -13.51 -15.94
N LEU A 128 0.26 -13.75 -14.71
CA LEU A 128 0.24 -12.75 -13.67
C LEU A 128 1.42 -12.98 -12.74
N GLY A 129 2.27 -11.98 -12.59
CA GLY A 129 3.32 -11.98 -11.56
C GLY A 129 2.82 -11.18 -10.37
N LEU A 130 2.93 -11.75 -9.18
CA LEU A 130 2.63 -11.06 -7.93
C LEU A 130 3.92 -10.91 -7.15
N ILE A 131 4.26 -9.67 -6.81
CA ILE A 131 5.44 -9.35 -6.02
C ILE A 131 4.92 -8.84 -4.67
N LEU A 132 5.20 -9.59 -3.61
CA LEU A 132 4.88 -9.14 -2.26
C LEU A 132 5.80 -7.97 -1.91
N TYR A 133 5.22 -6.83 -1.56
CA TYR A 133 5.99 -5.67 -1.11
C TYR A 133 6.60 -6.00 0.27
N PRO A 134 7.95 -6.02 0.39
CA PRO A 134 8.57 -6.41 1.67
C PRO A 134 8.36 -5.32 2.74
N GLU A 135 7.71 -5.68 3.76
CA GLU A 135 7.44 -4.76 4.90
C GLU A 135 8.72 -4.25 5.54
N UNK A 136 9.50 -5.03 5.53
CA UNK A 136 10.82 -4.75 6.01
C UNK A 136 11.56 -3.81 5.13
N UNK A 137 11.15 -3.84 4.06
CA UNK A 137 11.64 -2.92 3.14
C UNK A 137 11.08 -1.55 3.34
N UNK A 138 10.11 -1.61 3.88
CA UNK A 138 9.52 -0.39 4.24
C UNK A 138 10.30 0.32 5.32
N UNK A 139 10.75 -0.36 6.08
CA UNK A 139 11.59 0.14 7.07
C UNK A 139 12.99 0.31 6.60
N UNK A 140 13.35 -0.58 5.93
CA UNK A 140 14.61 -0.58 5.32
C UNK A 140 14.64 0.36 4.14
N UNK A 141 13.68 0.44 3.53
CA UNK A 141 13.58 1.33 2.49
C UNK A 141 13.50 2.75 2.97
N UNK A 142 12.96 2.81 3.95
CA UNK A 142 12.93 4.02 4.59
C UNK A 142 14.25 4.37 5.25
N UNK A 143 14.77 3.47 5.64
CA UNK A 143 16.05 3.59 6.19
C UNK A 143 17.10 3.73 5.15
N UNK A 144 16.92 3.07 4.25
CA UNK A 144 17.77 3.15 3.12
C UNK A 144 17.52 4.42 2.34
N UNK A 145 16.45 4.72 2.38
CA UNK A 145 16.15 5.94 1.80
C UNK A 145 16.60 7.09 2.63
N UNK A 146 16.51 6.84 3.68
CA UNK A 146 16.99 7.78 4.59
C UNK A 146 18.49 7.82 4.69
N UNK A 147 18.95 6.77 4.56
CA UNK A 147 20.35 6.66 4.52
C UNK A 147 20.88 7.13 3.20
N UNK A 148 20.26 6.89 2.32
CA UNK A 148 20.58 7.38 1.05
C UNK A 148 20.37 8.86 0.97
N UNK A 149 19.54 9.18 1.60
CA UNK A 149 19.33 10.55 1.62
C UNK A 149 20.34 11.28 2.47
N UNK A 150 20.66 10.67 3.25
CA UNK A 150 21.63 11.21 4.07
C UNK A 150 22.98 11.25 3.47
N UNK A 151 23.07 10.40 2.80
CA UNK A 151 24.30 10.29 2.11
C UNK A 151 24.36 11.23 0.97
N LEU A 152 23.40 11.55 0.38
CA LEU A 152 23.35 12.43 -0.79
C LEU A 152 23.27 13.91 -0.42
N SER A 153 22.92 14.21 0.76
CA SER A 153 22.87 15.62 1.21
C SER A 153 24.21 16.15 1.77
N ALA A 154 25.19 15.27 1.88
CA ALA A 154 26.52 15.67 2.39
C ALA A 154 27.49 16.15 1.28
N GLU A 155 26.98 16.34 0.06
CA GLU A 155 27.70 16.95 -1.07
C GLU A 155 27.03 18.28 -1.44
#